data_7c7258324bbb09b0e00272d74e752c2f
#
_entry.id   7c7258324bbb09b0e00272d74e752c2f
#
_cell.length_a   1.000
_cell.length_b   1.000
_cell.length_c   1.000
_cell.angle_alpha   90.00
_cell.angle_beta   90.00
_cell.angle_gamma   90.00
#
_symmetry.space_group_name_H-M   'P 1'
#
loop_
_entity.id
_entity.type
_entity.pdbx_description
1 polymer ?
#
loop_
_entity_poly.entity_id
_entity_poly.type
_entity_poly.pdbx_seq_one_letter_code
_entity_poly.pdbx_strand_id
1 'polypeptide(L)'
;MIEVNPRSSRTIPYLSKVTGVPMVDLATRALLGEKLADMGYGTGLYPTPVYCAVKVPIFSFEKLLNVDNQLGPEMKSTGEVLGIGSNFEEAIYKGLVAAGYNLNQKGGLFVTVNDRDKAEIVHVVKKFADMGFEIYATAGTQKVLKQA
;
A
#
# COMPACT_ATOMS: atom_id res chain seq x y z
N MET A 1 15.35 -14.81 8.39
CA MET A 1 15.72 -14.37 7.02
C MET A 1 15.40 -15.50 6.07
N ILE A 2 14.64 -15.26 5.00
CA ILE A 2 14.26 -16.29 4.04
C ILE A 2 15.25 -16.29 2.87
N GLU A 3 15.58 -15.11 2.33
CA GLU A 3 16.55 -14.96 1.25
C GLU A 3 17.20 -13.57 1.26
N VAL A 4 18.30 -13.43 0.56
CA VAL A 4 18.97 -12.15 0.26
C VAL A 4 19.13 -12.03 -1.26
N ASN A 5 18.66 -10.94 -1.82
CA ASN A 5 18.78 -10.64 -3.25
C ASN A 5 19.92 -9.64 -3.49
N PRO A 6 21.16 -10.09 -3.79
CA PRO A 6 22.33 -9.21 -3.96
C PRO A 6 22.31 -8.50 -5.33
N ARG A 7 21.31 -7.68 -5.54
CA ARG A 7 21.09 -6.91 -6.76
C ARG A 7 20.40 -5.59 -6.43
N SER A 8 20.45 -4.62 -7.33
CA SER A 8 19.62 -3.42 -7.21
C SER A 8 18.13 -3.77 -7.24
N SER A 9 17.36 -3.06 -6.44
CA SER A 9 15.90 -3.24 -6.34
C SER A 9 15.20 -1.92 -6.08
N ARG A 10 13.89 -1.86 -6.35
CA ARG A 10 13.06 -0.70 -6.02
C ARG A 10 12.94 -0.46 -4.50
N THR A 11 13.20 -1.47 -3.71
CA THR A 11 13.18 -1.37 -2.25
C THR A 11 14.25 -0.43 -1.71
N ILE A 12 15.40 -0.32 -2.37
CA ILE A 12 16.49 0.56 -1.91
C ILE A 12 16.09 2.05 -1.92
N PRO A 13 15.58 2.64 -3.03
CA PRO A 13 15.08 4.02 -3.00
C PRO A 13 13.88 4.20 -2.04
N TYR A 14 13.01 3.18 -1.90
CA TYR A 14 11.93 3.19 -0.92
C TYR A 14 12.50 3.33 0.51
N LEU A 15 13.42 2.46 0.92
CA LEU A 15 14.03 2.49 2.24
C LEU A 15 14.80 3.80 2.46
N SER A 16 15.51 4.31 1.45
CA SER A 16 16.20 5.61 1.56
C SER A 16 15.24 6.74 1.89
N LYS A 17 14.06 6.77 1.25
CA LYS A 17 13.02 7.77 1.55
C LYS A 17 12.39 7.57 2.92
N VAL A 18 12.13 6.34 3.32
CA VAL A 18 11.49 6.00 4.60
C VAL A 18 12.43 6.26 5.78
N THR A 19 13.71 5.97 5.66
CA THR A 19 14.67 6.13 6.75
C THR A 19 15.39 7.48 6.74
N GLY A 20 15.39 8.18 5.61
CA GLY A 20 16.23 9.36 5.41
C GLY A 20 17.71 9.03 5.19
N VAL A 21 18.08 7.74 5.12
CA VAL A 21 19.46 7.30 4.87
C VAL A 21 19.69 7.19 3.36
N PRO A 22 20.65 7.89 2.77
CA PRO A 22 20.90 7.86 1.32
C PRO A 22 21.64 6.57 0.92
N MET A 23 20.95 5.44 0.95
CA MET A 23 21.54 4.10 0.80
C MET A 23 22.28 3.90 -0.51
N VAL A 24 21.81 4.52 -1.61
CA VAL A 24 22.47 4.41 -2.91
C VAL A 24 23.81 5.17 -2.91
N ASP A 25 23.85 6.38 -2.34
CA ASP A 25 25.08 7.15 -2.19
C ASP A 25 26.10 6.40 -1.33
N LEU A 26 25.68 5.93 -0.16
CA LEU A 26 26.54 5.17 0.74
C LEU A 26 27.08 3.90 0.09
N ALA A 27 26.25 3.16 -0.64
CA ALA A 27 26.69 1.97 -1.37
C ALA A 27 27.71 2.32 -2.46
N THR A 28 27.49 3.40 -3.20
CA THR A 28 28.41 3.85 -4.24
C THR A 28 29.76 4.25 -3.65
N ARG A 29 29.77 5.02 -2.57
CA ARG A 29 31.00 5.42 -1.88
C ARG A 29 31.75 4.22 -1.31
N ALA A 30 31.02 3.24 -0.73
CA ALA A 30 31.63 2.00 -0.26
C ALA A 30 32.26 1.18 -1.39
N LEU A 31 31.62 1.10 -2.56
CA LEU A 31 32.19 0.46 -3.75
C LEU A 31 33.46 1.19 -4.26
N LEU A 32 33.56 2.48 -4.04
CA LEU A 32 34.76 3.28 -4.37
C LEU A 32 35.85 3.19 -3.29
N GLY A 33 35.64 2.41 -2.23
CA GLY A 33 36.66 2.13 -1.21
C GLY A 33 36.53 2.93 0.09
N GLU A 34 35.50 3.77 0.24
CA GLU A 34 35.26 4.44 1.51
C GLU A 34 34.71 3.45 2.56
N LYS A 35 35.11 3.61 3.80
CA LYS A 35 34.63 2.75 4.89
C LYS A 35 33.29 3.26 5.42
N LEU A 36 32.30 2.37 5.58
CA LEU A 36 30.99 2.73 6.14
C LEU A 36 31.08 3.40 7.52
N ALA A 37 32.06 3.01 8.35
CA ALA A 37 32.31 3.63 9.65
C ALA A 37 32.63 5.13 9.57
N ASP A 38 33.24 5.57 8.47
CA ASP A 38 33.64 6.98 8.27
C ASP A 38 32.51 7.83 7.66
N MET A 39 31.40 7.21 7.26
CA MET A 39 30.27 7.89 6.61
C MET A 39 29.26 8.51 7.57
N GLY A 40 29.45 8.36 8.90
CA GLY A 40 28.65 9.04 9.94
C GLY A 40 27.30 8.42 10.27
N TYR A 41 27.00 7.21 9.76
CA TYR A 41 25.71 6.53 10.04
C TYR A 41 25.78 5.49 11.19
N GLY A 42 26.95 5.31 11.79
CA GLY A 42 27.17 4.42 12.92
C GLY A 42 27.01 2.94 12.60
N THR A 43 26.71 2.14 13.63
CA THR A 43 26.52 0.69 13.54
C THR A 43 25.21 0.28 14.22
N GLY A 44 24.67 -0.87 13.87
CA GLY A 44 23.42 -1.41 14.43
C GLY A 44 22.19 -1.06 13.60
N LEU A 45 21.03 -1.06 14.26
CA LEU A 45 19.76 -0.73 13.63
C LEU A 45 19.56 0.79 13.59
N TYR A 46 19.14 1.29 12.45
CA TYR A 46 18.74 2.69 12.33
C TYR A 46 17.44 2.95 13.09
N PRO A 47 17.27 4.13 13.71
CA PRO A 47 16.05 4.44 14.46
C PRO A 47 14.78 4.28 13.62
N THR A 48 13.75 3.69 14.22
CA THR A 48 12.45 3.55 13.57
C THR A 48 11.83 4.94 13.37
N PRO A 49 11.34 5.27 12.15
CA PRO A 49 10.64 6.52 11.89
C PRO A 49 9.40 6.66 12.78
N VAL A 50 9.05 7.90 13.14
CA VAL A 50 7.86 8.23 13.94
C VAL A 50 6.56 8.26 13.10
N TYR A 51 6.65 8.04 11.83
CA TYR A 51 5.54 8.01 10.89
C TYR A 51 5.33 6.61 10.31
N CYS A 52 4.15 6.38 9.75
CA CYS A 52 3.82 5.16 9.04
C CYS A 52 4.18 5.30 7.55
N ALA A 53 4.80 4.27 6.98
CA ALA A 53 5.13 4.20 5.56
C ALA A 53 4.55 2.92 4.95
N VAL A 54 3.80 3.06 3.86
CA VAL A 54 3.16 1.96 3.14
C VAL A 54 3.67 1.90 1.72
N LYS A 55 4.12 0.72 1.29
CA LYS A 55 4.49 0.43 -0.08
C LYS A 55 3.28 -0.20 -0.80
N VAL A 56 2.75 0.47 -1.82
CA VAL A 56 1.61 0.02 -2.61
C VAL A 56 2.09 -0.44 -3.98
N PRO A 57 1.83 -1.69 -4.40
CA PRO A 57 2.14 -2.16 -5.73
C PRO A 57 1.24 -1.51 -6.78
N ILE A 58 1.80 -1.30 -7.98
CA ILE A 58 1.05 -0.87 -9.16
C ILE A 58 0.92 -2.06 -10.11
N PHE A 59 -0.28 -2.26 -10.64
CA PHE A 59 -0.59 -3.27 -11.65
C PHE A 59 -1.02 -2.57 -12.95
N SER A 60 -0.62 -3.13 -14.08
CA SER A 60 -0.96 -2.60 -15.42
C SER A 60 -2.07 -3.40 -16.10
N PHE A 61 -2.91 -4.10 -15.35
CA PHE A 61 -4.00 -4.91 -15.91
C PHE A 61 -4.96 -4.12 -16.79
N GLU A 62 -5.26 -2.87 -16.41
CA GLU A 62 -6.15 -1.99 -17.17
C GLU A 62 -5.58 -1.62 -18.56
N LYS A 63 -4.27 -1.71 -18.74
CA LYS A 63 -3.57 -1.38 -19.98
C LYS A 63 -3.34 -2.58 -20.88
N LEU A 64 -3.55 -3.79 -20.37
CA LEU A 64 -3.27 -5.03 -21.06
C LEU A 64 -4.57 -5.80 -21.29
N LEU A 65 -4.97 -5.91 -22.56
CA LEU A 65 -6.15 -6.67 -22.96
C LEU A 65 -5.88 -8.18 -22.81
N ASN A 66 -6.87 -8.92 -22.31
CA ASN A 66 -6.86 -10.39 -22.20
C ASN A 66 -5.77 -10.98 -21.28
N VAL A 67 -5.38 -10.25 -20.25
CA VAL A 67 -4.45 -10.74 -19.21
C VAL A 67 -5.23 -11.22 -18.00
N ASP A 68 -4.82 -12.38 -17.46
CA ASP A 68 -5.32 -12.87 -16.18
C ASP A 68 -4.89 -11.91 -15.05
N ASN A 69 -5.88 -11.29 -14.42
CA ASN A 69 -5.70 -10.33 -13.33
C ASN A 69 -5.70 -10.97 -11.94
N GLN A 70 -5.87 -12.29 -11.84
CA GLN A 70 -5.78 -12.99 -10.56
C GLN A 70 -4.34 -12.98 -10.06
N LEU A 71 -4.17 -12.68 -8.78
CA LEU A 71 -2.86 -12.75 -8.14
C LEU A 71 -2.52 -14.20 -7.83
N GLY A 72 -1.30 -14.59 -8.17
CA GLY A 72 -0.71 -15.90 -7.96
C GLY A 72 0.66 -15.79 -7.28
N PRO A 73 1.46 -16.85 -7.28
CA PRO A 73 2.80 -16.83 -6.69
C PRO A 73 3.81 -15.97 -7.45
N GLU A 74 3.53 -15.67 -8.73
CA GLU A 74 4.41 -14.82 -9.53
C GLU A 74 4.19 -13.33 -9.24
N MET A 75 5.25 -12.55 -9.40
CA MET A 75 5.16 -11.10 -9.32
C MET A 75 4.50 -10.53 -10.57
N LYS A 76 3.28 -9.99 -10.42
CA LYS A 76 2.53 -9.31 -11.50
C LYS A 76 2.57 -7.78 -11.43
N SER A 77 3.16 -7.22 -10.38
CA SER A 77 3.28 -5.77 -10.23
C SER A 77 4.28 -5.17 -11.21
N THR A 78 3.93 -4.03 -11.82
CA THR A 78 4.75 -3.29 -12.78
C THR A 78 5.41 -2.06 -12.19
N GLY A 79 5.00 -1.66 -10.99
CA GLY A 79 5.52 -0.52 -10.27
C GLY A 79 5.21 -0.61 -8.78
N GLU A 80 5.69 0.37 -8.05
CA GLU A 80 5.39 0.54 -6.63
C GLU A 80 5.48 2.02 -6.26
N VAL A 81 4.61 2.45 -5.36
CA VAL A 81 4.56 3.81 -4.82
C VAL A 81 4.65 3.79 -3.31
N LEU A 82 5.00 4.93 -2.75
CA LEU A 82 5.16 5.14 -1.32
C LEU A 82 4.07 6.09 -0.82
N GLY A 83 3.34 5.66 0.22
CA GLY A 83 2.49 6.52 1.04
C GLY A 83 3.15 6.74 2.40
N ILE A 84 3.19 7.97 2.87
CA ILE A 84 3.67 8.33 4.21
C ILE A 84 2.58 9.12 4.93
N GLY A 85 2.28 8.73 6.17
CA GLY A 85 1.29 9.38 7.01
C GLY A 85 1.64 9.30 8.49
N SER A 86 0.90 10.03 9.31
CA SER A 86 1.01 9.99 10.76
C SER A 86 0.50 8.66 11.36
N ASN A 87 -0.36 7.96 10.62
CA ASN A 87 -0.92 6.66 10.93
C ASN A 87 -1.05 5.79 9.68
N PHE A 88 -1.47 4.53 9.86
CA PHE A 88 -1.59 3.57 8.77
C PHE A 88 -2.67 3.98 7.74
N GLU A 89 -3.81 4.47 8.19
CA GLU A 89 -4.94 4.85 7.35
C GLU A 89 -4.56 6.00 6.41
N GLU A 90 -3.88 7.01 6.92
CA GLU A 90 -3.36 8.12 6.12
C GLU A 90 -2.31 7.66 5.12
N ALA A 91 -1.38 6.81 5.56
CA ALA A 91 -0.31 6.31 4.71
C ALA A 91 -0.85 5.45 3.56
N ILE A 92 -1.82 4.53 3.83
CA ILE A 92 -2.43 3.70 2.78
C ILE A 92 -3.28 4.54 1.83
N TYR A 93 -4.04 5.52 2.33
CA TYR A 93 -4.81 6.44 1.50
C TYR A 93 -3.90 7.17 0.50
N LYS A 94 -2.83 7.80 0.99
CA LYS A 94 -1.84 8.48 0.14
C LYS A 94 -1.18 7.53 -0.87
N GLY A 95 -0.87 6.31 -0.43
CA GLY A 95 -0.31 5.27 -1.30
C GLY A 95 -1.27 4.86 -2.42
N LEU A 96 -2.56 4.68 -2.12
CA LEU A 96 -3.57 4.35 -3.12
C LEU A 96 -3.77 5.50 -4.13
N VAL A 97 -3.86 6.73 -3.65
CA VAL A 97 -3.94 7.93 -4.54
C VAL A 97 -2.70 8.01 -5.44
N ALA A 98 -1.51 7.80 -4.90
CA ALA A 98 -0.26 7.79 -5.68
C ALA A 98 -0.19 6.62 -6.68
N ALA A 99 -0.87 5.49 -6.39
CA ALA A 99 -1.01 4.37 -7.31
C ALA A 99 -2.03 4.61 -8.43
N GLY A 100 -2.73 5.74 -8.43
CA GLY A 100 -3.71 6.13 -9.44
C GLY A 100 -5.15 5.76 -9.11
N TYR A 101 -5.42 5.24 -7.91
CA TYR A 101 -6.81 4.98 -7.48
C TYR A 101 -7.56 6.29 -7.25
N ASN A 102 -8.67 6.43 -7.94
CA ASN A 102 -9.59 7.55 -7.71
C ASN A 102 -10.57 7.19 -6.59
N LEU A 103 -10.30 7.68 -5.39
CA LEU A 103 -11.15 7.47 -4.22
C LEU A 103 -12.17 8.60 -4.12
N ASN A 104 -13.35 8.35 -4.66
CA ASN A 104 -14.45 9.30 -4.62
C ASN A 104 -14.89 9.55 -3.17
N GLN A 105 -15.19 10.82 -2.84
CA GLN A 105 -15.67 11.20 -1.51
C GLN A 105 -17.20 11.20 -1.41
N LYS A 106 -17.90 10.95 -2.52
CA LYS A 106 -19.37 10.87 -2.62
C LYS A 106 -19.75 10.10 -3.87
N GLY A 107 -20.99 9.65 -3.93
CA GLY A 107 -21.54 8.91 -5.07
C GLY A 107 -22.23 7.63 -4.64
N GLY A 108 -22.39 6.67 -5.54
CA GLY A 108 -22.95 5.36 -5.24
C GLY A 108 -21.89 4.36 -4.74
N LEU A 109 -22.19 3.66 -3.66
CA LEU A 109 -21.40 2.54 -3.18
C LEU A 109 -22.16 1.23 -3.40
N PHE A 110 -21.64 0.37 -4.30
CA PHE A 110 -22.20 -0.96 -4.48
C PHE A 110 -21.51 -1.96 -3.54
N VAL A 111 -22.32 -2.65 -2.71
CA VAL A 111 -21.83 -3.59 -1.69
C VAL A 111 -22.32 -5.01 -1.98
N THR A 112 -21.39 -5.93 -2.10
CA THR A 112 -21.67 -7.35 -2.18
C THR A 112 -20.60 -8.12 -1.44
N VAL A 113 -20.97 -8.95 -0.49
CA VAL A 113 -20.05 -9.72 0.36
C VAL A 113 -20.56 -11.13 0.58
N ASN A 114 -19.65 -12.03 0.96
CA ASN A 114 -20.00 -13.38 1.35
C ASN A 114 -20.88 -13.37 2.61
N ASP A 115 -21.70 -14.41 2.80
CA ASP A 115 -22.62 -14.51 3.94
C ASP A 115 -21.92 -14.40 5.30
N ARG A 116 -20.73 -14.97 5.44
CA ARG A 116 -19.92 -14.91 6.65
C ARG A 116 -19.46 -13.50 7.04
N ASP A 117 -19.30 -12.62 6.04
CA ASP A 117 -18.72 -11.28 6.21
C ASP A 117 -19.82 -10.20 6.35
N LYS A 118 -21.11 -10.59 6.26
CA LYS A 118 -22.24 -9.65 6.28
C LYS A 118 -22.39 -8.90 7.60
N ALA A 119 -22.08 -9.54 8.71
CA ALA A 119 -22.15 -8.89 10.03
C ALA A 119 -21.08 -7.78 10.17
N GLU A 120 -19.89 -8.06 9.69
CA GLU A 120 -18.75 -7.13 9.76
C GLU A 120 -18.93 -5.92 8.85
N ILE A 121 -19.47 -6.11 7.64
CA ILE A 121 -19.61 -5.02 6.66
C ILE A 121 -20.60 -3.94 7.09
N VAL A 122 -21.55 -4.23 7.97
CA VAL A 122 -22.60 -3.29 8.40
C VAL A 122 -22.04 -1.98 8.91
N HIS A 123 -21.08 -2.03 9.83
CA HIS A 123 -20.50 -0.82 10.40
C HIS A 123 -19.67 -0.02 9.40
N VAL A 124 -19.05 -0.70 8.42
CA VAL A 124 -18.30 -0.06 7.34
C VAL A 124 -19.26 0.67 6.41
N VAL A 125 -20.33 0.02 5.97
CA VAL A 125 -21.34 0.62 5.09
C VAL A 125 -22.02 1.80 5.77
N LYS A 126 -22.29 1.72 7.08
CA LYS A 126 -22.84 2.84 7.83
C LYS A 126 -21.94 4.08 7.76
N LYS A 127 -20.61 3.93 7.91
CA LYS A 127 -19.67 5.04 7.76
C LYS A 127 -19.77 5.68 6.37
N PHE A 128 -19.90 4.90 5.32
CA PHE A 128 -20.08 5.44 3.97
C PHE A 128 -21.42 6.16 3.80
N ALA A 129 -22.50 5.62 4.38
CA ALA A 129 -23.81 6.28 4.38
C ALA A 129 -23.74 7.61 5.15
N ASP A 130 -23.07 7.66 6.30
CA ASP A 130 -22.86 8.89 7.11
C ASP A 130 -22.00 9.93 6.35
N MET A 131 -21.13 9.49 5.43
CA MET A 131 -20.38 10.36 4.52
C MET A 131 -21.21 10.86 3.33
N GLY A 132 -22.46 10.40 3.18
CA GLY A 132 -23.36 10.82 2.10
C GLY A 132 -23.31 9.98 0.83
N PHE A 133 -22.78 8.74 0.91
CA PHE A 133 -22.87 7.80 -0.21
C PHE A 133 -24.24 7.17 -0.30
N GLU A 134 -24.75 7.00 -1.52
CA GLU A 134 -25.93 6.18 -1.80
C GLU A 134 -25.51 4.69 -1.79
N ILE A 135 -26.19 3.90 -0.98
CA ILE A 135 -25.81 2.49 -0.79
C ILE A 135 -26.65 1.57 -1.68
N TYR A 136 -25.99 0.83 -2.54
CA TYR A 136 -26.55 -0.21 -3.39
C TYR A 136 -26.00 -1.58 -2.94
N ALA A 137 -26.84 -2.60 -2.85
CA ALA A 137 -26.41 -3.92 -2.39
C ALA A 137 -27.18 -5.05 -3.09
N THR A 138 -26.53 -6.21 -3.23
CA THR A 138 -27.25 -7.45 -3.63
C THR A 138 -28.30 -7.82 -2.60
N ALA A 139 -29.36 -8.51 -3.01
CA ALA A 139 -30.54 -8.81 -2.17
C ALA A 139 -30.19 -9.38 -0.78
N GLY A 140 -29.26 -10.35 -0.72
CA GLY A 140 -28.83 -10.95 0.55
C GLY A 140 -28.09 -9.96 1.46
N THR A 141 -27.22 -9.11 0.92
CA THR A 141 -26.50 -8.08 1.67
C THR A 141 -27.47 -6.96 2.09
N GLN A 142 -28.37 -6.52 1.19
CA GLN A 142 -29.37 -5.51 1.48
C GLN A 142 -30.26 -5.90 2.67
N LYS A 143 -30.68 -7.17 2.74
CA LYS A 143 -31.51 -7.66 3.86
C LYS A 143 -30.83 -7.44 5.20
N VAL A 144 -29.54 -7.73 5.31
CA VAL A 144 -28.77 -7.54 6.55
C VAL A 144 -28.57 -6.06 6.87
N LEU A 145 -28.23 -5.25 5.85
CA LEU A 145 -28.03 -3.79 6.03
C LEU A 145 -29.31 -3.08 6.47
N LYS A 146 -30.51 -3.53 6.05
CA LYS A 146 -31.80 -2.94 6.46
C LYS A 146 -32.24 -3.32 7.86
N GLN A 147 -31.67 -4.39 8.43
CA GLN A 147 -31.98 -4.87 9.78
C GLN A 147 -31.08 -4.25 10.86
N ALA A 148 -30.02 -3.58 10.46
CA ALA A 148 -29.01 -2.95 11.31
C ALA A 148 -29.16 -1.42 11.36
#